data_7c8ddbb19372d700cc919dd7b54ab746
#
_entry.id   7c8ddbb19372d700cc919dd7b54ab746
#
_cell.length_a   1.000
_cell.length_b   1.000
_cell.length_c   1.000
_cell.angle_alpha   90.00
_cell.angle_beta   90.00
_cell.angle_gamma   90.00
#
_symmetry.space_group_name_H-M   'P 1'
#
loop_
_entity.id
_entity.type
_entity.pdbx_description
1 polymer ?
#
loop_
_entity_poly.entity_id
_entity_poly.type
_entity_poly.pdbx_seq_one_letter_code
_entity_poly.pdbx_strand_id
1 'polypeptide(L)'
;MEGDDTPYSAYGRYYIRINDADIPMESGQLQRFFEEKESNYSKWEEAETDYGPDDINEDLLIECIRTANEKGRLEYVYRNANEALNKLGLLTENGKLNNAGLYLFGNKKPLTIKEANYPTDDRSEFGEIKEFRGNVFECLSEAVSYIQNHISYRARIVGVQREETPEIPIRAIREIVVNSFAHCSYAKKGDFHQFAIFKSSVRVYNPGPIIKNTDPMKFASGLVGSKIRNILISSTLFKCGYIDAFGTGFDRAFTLCANAGVEYQYRNDDF
;
A
#
# COMPACT_ATOMS: atom_id res chain seq x y z
N MET A 1 15.93 9.46 25.65
CA MET A 1 15.60 8.75 24.39
C MET A 1 14.15 9.11 24.09
N GLU A 2 13.91 9.87 23.03
CA GLU A 2 12.56 10.04 22.49
C GLU A 2 12.16 8.70 21.88
N GLY A 3 11.06 8.14 22.33
CA GLY A 3 10.50 6.95 21.71
C GLY A 3 9.85 7.30 20.37
N ASP A 4 9.80 6.33 19.44
CA ASP A 4 9.26 6.51 18.08
C ASP A 4 7.74 6.84 18.04
N ASP A 5 7.03 6.77 19.19
CA ASP A 5 5.57 6.93 19.31
C ASP A 5 5.14 8.23 19.99
N THR A 6 5.86 9.32 19.78
CA THR A 6 5.39 10.65 20.20
C THR A 6 4.27 11.17 19.29
N PRO A 7 3.26 11.90 19.82
CA PRO A 7 3.03 12.25 21.21
C PRO A 7 2.35 11.11 21.98
N TYR A 8 2.72 10.93 23.23
CA TYR A 8 2.09 9.92 24.09
C TYR A 8 0.68 10.33 24.48
N SER A 9 -0.26 9.40 24.47
CA SER A 9 -1.64 9.64 24.93
C SER A 9 -1.89 8.97 26.28
N ALA A 10 -2.41 9.72 27.24
CA ALA A 10 -2.90 9.20 28.51
C ALA A 10 -4.13 9.96 28.96
N TYR A 11 -5.14 9.24 29.47
CA TYR A 11 -6.39 9.82 30.00
C TYR A 11 -7.08 10.82 29.05
N GLY A 12 -7.04 10.55 27.73
CA GLY A 12 -7.65 11.41 26.71
C GLY A 12 -6.90 12.71 26.41
N ARG A 13 -5.66 12.85 26.87
CA ARG A 13 -4.77 13.98 26.58
C ARG A 13 -3.48 13.49 25.96
N TYR A 14 -2.88 14.34 25.11
CA TYR A 14 -1.58 14.08 24.50
C TYR A 14 -0.47 14.79 25.28
N TYR A 15 0.67 14.15 25.42
CA TYR A 15 1.83 14.63 26.16
C TYR A 15 3.07 14.56 25.29
N ILE A 16 3.98 15.51 25.49
CA ILE A 16 5.33 15.50 24.92
C ILE A 16 6.32 15.45 26.09
N ARG A 17 7.36 14.64 25.94
CA ARG A 17 8.42 14.61 26.93
C ARG A 17 9.42 15.70 26.63
N ILE A 18 9.62 16.61 27.59
CA ILE A 18 10.65 17.65 27.53
C ILE A 18 11.55 17.44 28.75
N ASN A 19 12.79 17.07 28.48
CA ASN A 19 13.75 16.62 29.50
C ASN A 19 13.17 15.44 30.32
N ASP A 20 12.92 15.65 31.61
CA ASP A 20 12.40 14.61 32.52
C ASP A 20 10.91 14.77 32.85
N ALA A 21 10.19 15.66 32.18
CA ALA A 21 8.79 15.93 32.46
C ALA A 21 7.89 15.61 31.26
N ASP A 22 6.73 15.01 31.50
CA ASP A 22 5.67 14.81 30.53
C ASP A 22 4.74 16.04 30.58
N ILE A 23 4.77 16.86 29.53
CA ILE A 23 4.02 18.12 29.44
C ILE A 23 2.79 17.91 28.54
N PRO A 24 1.56 18.26 28.99
CA PRO A 24 0.39 18.21 28.15
C PRO A 24 0.53 19.10 26.92
N MET A 25 0.20 18.57 25.75
CA MET A 25 0.19 19.35 24.51
C MET A 25 -1.09 20.17 24.39
N GLU A 26 -0.95 21.41 24.01
CA GLU A 26 -2.09 22.25 23.61
C GLU A 26 -2.58 21.85 22.23
N SER A 27 -3.86 22.12 21.93
CA SER A 27 -4.48 21.75 20.64
C SER A 27 -3.71 22.28 19.43
N GLY A 28 -3.15 23.48 19.51
CA GLY A 28 -2.34 24.06 18.43
C GLY A 28 -0.97 23.38 18.25
N GLN A 29 -0.35 22.91 19.33
CA GLN A 29 0.90 22.15 19.28
C GLN A 29 0.64 20.76 18.69
N LEU A 30 -0.44 20.10 19.09
CA LEU A 30 -0.85 18.81 18.58
C LEU A 30 -1.15 18.86 17.08
N GLN A 31 -1.86 19.93 16.63
CA GLN A 31 -2.14 20.12 15.22
C GLN A 31 -0.85 20.29 14.40
N ARG A 32 0.08 21.13 14.85
CA ARG A 32 1.40 21.31 14.19
C ARG A 32 2.19 20.01 14.14
N PHE A 33 2.19 19.24 15.22
CA PHE A 33 2.87 17.96 15.27
C PHE A 33 2.32 16.98 14.23
N PHE A 34 1.01 16.89 14.06
CA PHE A 34 0.40 16.04 13.03
C PHE A 34 0.64 16.58 11.61
N GLU A 35 0.63 17.89 11.42
CA GLU A 35 0.96 18.53 10.13
C GLU A 35 2.42 18.28 9.73
N GLU A 36 3.36 18.38 10.67
CA GLU A 36 4.77 18.02 10.46
C GLU A 36 4.95 16.55 10.17
N LYS A 37 4.24 15.68 10.89
CA LYS A 37 4.26 14.23 10.66
C LYS A 37 3.68 13.87 9.28
N GLU A 38 2.59 14.52 8.86
CA GLU A 38 2.05 14.40 7.49
C GLU A 38 3.07 14.89 6.42
N SER A 39 3.73 16.02 6.66
CA SER A 39 4.79 16.58 5.78
C SER A 39 6.00 15.64 5.66
N ASN A 40 6.33 14.88 6.69
CA ASN A 40 7.46 13.94 6.67
C ASN A 40 7.21 12.71 5.78
N TYR A 41 5.96 12.35 5.49
CA TYR A 41 5.65 11.24 4.56
C TYR A 41 5.97 11.63 3.11
N SER A 42 5.60 12.83 2.66
CA SER A 42 5.96 13.31 1.32
C SER A 42 7.47 13.50 1.18
N LYS A 43 8.14 13.99 2.22
CA LYS A 43 9.61 14.12 2.25
C LYS A 43 10.33 12.78 2.10
N TRP A 44 9.74 11.67 2.62
CA TRP A 44 10.34 10.35 2.44
C TRP A 44 10.35 9.91 0.98
N GLU A 45 9.26 10.10 0.22
CA GLU A 45 9.20 9.72 -1.19
C GLU A 45 10.23 10.47 -2.04
N GLU A 46 10.45 11.74 -1.73
CA GLU A 46 11.32 12.66 -2.46
C GLU A 46 12.80 12.57 -2.03
N ALA A 47 13.07 11.92 -0.90
CA ALA A 47 14.44 11.82 -0.38
C ALA A 47 15.35 11.07 -1.36
N GLU A 48 16.56 11.66 -1.58
CA GLU A 48 17.56 11.13 -2.48
C GLU A 48 18.12 9.79 -2.01
N THR A 49 18.39 8.90 -2.94
CA THR A 49 19.06 7.62 -2.73
C THR A 49 20.46 7.62 -3.35
N ASP A 50 21.25 6.58 -3.06
CA ASP A 50 22.57 6.40 -3.69
C ASP A 50 22.47 5.87 -5.14
N TYR A 51 21.29 5.52 -5.62
CA TYR A 51 21.04 4.85 -6.90
C TYR A 51 20.68 5.84 -8.00
N GLY A 52 20.93 5.44 -9.25
CA GLY A 52 20.66 6.24 -10.45
C GLY A 52 19.75 5.53 -11.46
N PRO A 53 19.53 6.16 -12.63
CA PRO A 53 18.71 5.60 -13.71
C PRO A 53 19.16 4.24 -14.24
N ASP A 54 20.43 3.85 -14.02
CA ASP A 54 20.99 2.56 -14.45
C ASP A 54 20.66 1.43 -13.45
N ASP A 55 20.16 1.76 -12.26
CA ASP A 55 19.85 0.80 -11.19
C ASP A 55 18.39 0.32 -11.19
N ILE A 56 17.67 0.48 -12.29
CA ILE A 56 16.24 0.15 -12.41
C ILE A 56 15.97 -1.04 -13.34
N ASN A 57 14.78 -1.61 -13.23
CA ASN A 57 14.19 -2.47 -14.23
C ASN A 57 13.61 -1.60 -15.36
N GLU A 58 14.38 -1.38 -16.43
CA GLU A 58 13.99 -0.52 -17.55
C GLU A 58 12.80 -1.08 -18.33
N ASP A 59 12.71 -2.40 -18.49
CA ASP A 59 11.59 -3.04 -19.17
C ASP A 59 10.27 -2.75 -18.46
N LEU A 60 10.26 -2.80 -17.12
CA LEU A 60 9.12 -2.44 -16.31
C LEU A 60 8.73 -0.96 -16.46
N LEU A 61 9.70 -0.07 -16.54
CA LEU A 61 9.47 1.36 -16.80
C LEU A 61 8.85 1.59 -18.18
N ILE A 62 9.37 0.94 -19.21
CA ILE A 62 8.85 1.01 -20.59
C ILE A 62 7.40 0.53 -20.63
N GLU A 63 7.09 -0.60 -20.01
CA GLU A 63 5.74 -1.15 -19.94
C GLU A 63 4.77 -0.21 -19.21
N CYS A 64 5.23 0.42 -18.11
CA CYS A 64 4.46 1.43 -17.39
C CYS A 64 4.13 2.65 -18.30
N ILE A 65 5.13 3.18 -19.00
CA ILE A 65 4.95 4.31 -19.93
C ILE A 65 3.98 3.93 -21.07
N ARG A 66 4.13 2.75 -21.64
CA ARG A 66 3.24 2.23 -22.68
C ARG A 66 1.80 2.19 -22.18
N THR A 67 1.57 1.58 -21.03
CA THR A 67 0.24 1.47 -20.41
C THR A 67 -0.35 2.84 -20.08
N ALA A 68 0.47 3.76 -19.59
CA ALA A 68 0.04 5.13 -19.27
C ALA A 68 -0.43 5.90 -20.51
N ASN A 69 0.26 5.75 -21.64
CA ASN A 69 -0.13 6.34 -22.92
C ASN A 69 -1.43 5.71 -23.45
N GLU A 70 -1.55 4.38 -23.46
CA GLU A 70 -2.74 3.66 -23.91
C GLU A 70 -4.00 4.06 -23.13
N LYS A 71 -3.83 4.35 -21.84
CA LYS A 71 -4.93 4.82 -20.98
C LYS A 71 -5.17 6.33 -21.05
N GLY A 72 -4.40 7.07 -21.84
CA GLY A 72 -4.49 8.54 -21.93
C GLY A 72 -4.10 9.25 -20.62
N ARG A 73 -3.27 8.61 -19.76
CA ARG A 73 -2.84 9.14 -18.46
C ARG A 73 -1.47 9.80 -18.50
N LEU A 74 -0.77 9.65 -19.61
CA LEU A 74 0.52 10.26 -19.91
C LEU A 74 0.62 10.46 -21.44
N GLU A 75 1.15 11.60 -21.85
CA GLU A 75 1.56 11.85 -23.25
C GLU A 75 3.09 11.94 -23.28
N TYR A 76 3.73 10.80 -23.53
CA TYR A 76 5.20 10.74 -23.54
C TYR A 76 5.69 9.56 -24.37
N VAL A 77 6.58 9.84 -25.34
CA VAL A 77 7.27 8.82 -26.11
C VAL A 77 8.56 8.48 -25.36
N TYR A 78 8.71 7.22 -24.98
CA TYR A 78 9.91 6.75 -24.29
C TYR A 78 11.15 6.99 -25.15
N ARG A 79 12.19 7.57 -24.54
CA ARG A 79 13.50 7.80 -25.17
C ARG A 79 14.62 7.13 -24.41
N ASN A 80 14.68 7.34 -23.10
CA ASN A 80 15.62 6.75 -22.17
C ASN A 80 15.07 6.79 -20.74
N ALA A 81 15.69 6.01 -19.85
CA ALA A 81 15.27 5.90 -18.46
C ALA A 81 15.30 7.24 -17.71
N ASN A 82 16.35 8.04 -17.92
CA ASN A 82 16.52 9.31 -17.22
C ASN A 82 15.38 10.30 -17.52
N GLU A 83 15.04 10.50 -18.80
CA GLU A 83 13.92 11.38 -19.19
C GLU A 83 12.58 10.85 -18.68
N ALA A 84 12.35 9.54 -18.77
CA ALA A 84 11.12 8.91 -18.33
C ALA A 84 10.92 9.03 -16.81
N LEU A 85 11.94 8.72 -16.01
CA LEU A 85 11.93 8.87 -14.56
C LEU A 85 11.72 10.33 -14.13
N ASN A 86 12.40 11.27 -14.80
CA ASN A 86 12.21 12.70 -14.56
C ASN A 86 10.78 13.14 -14.86
N LYS A 87 10.19 12.68 -15.97
CA LYS A 87 8.79 12.96 -16.34
C LYS A 87 7.79 12.44 -15.30
N LEU A 88 8.14 11.34 -14.60
CA LEU A 88 7.32 10.78 -13.53
C LEU A 88 7.58 11.44 -12.16
N GLY A 89 8.60 12.30 -12.04
CA GLY A 89 9.00 12.93 -10.77
C GLY A 89 9.79 12.00 -9.84
N LEU A 90 10.48 11.00 -10.42
CA LEU A 90 11.17 9.94 -9.68
C LEU A 90 12.69 10.13 -9.59
N LEU A 91 13.18 11.29 -10.05
CA LEU A 91 14.57 11.73 -9.90
C LEU A 91 14.65 12.98 -9.05
N THR A 92 15.75 13.10 -8.31
CA THR A 92 16.15 14.32 -7.62
C THR A 92 16.85 15.29 -8.56
N GLU A 93 17.08 16.52 -8.12
CA GLU A 93 17.84 17.54 -8.87
C GLU A 93 19.27 17.09 -9.25
N ASN A 94 19.85 16.17 -8.46
CA ASN A 94 21.16 15.58 -8.70
C ASN A 94 21.13 14.42 -9.72
N GLY A 95 19.96 14.08 -10.30
CA GLY A 95 19.79 12.98 -11.24
C GLY A 95 19.83 11.60 -10.58
N LYS A 96 19.67 11.51 -9.27
CA LYS A 96 19.56 10.26 -8.52
C LYS A 96 18.08 9.86 -8.36
N LEU A 97 17.83 8.56 -8.20
CA LEU A 97 16.52 8.09 -7.82
C LEU A 97 16.15 8.66 -6.45
N ASN A 98 14.92 9.15 -6.34
CA ASN A 98 14.33 9.33 -5.03
C ASN A 98 13.79 7.98 -4.51
N ASN A 99 13.35 7.93 -3.23
CA ASN A 99 12.83 6.70 -2.66
C ASN A 99 11.65 6.12 -3.45
N ALA A 100 10.74 6.96 -3.96
CA ALA A 100 9.63 6.49 -4.78
C ALA A 100 10.13 5.79 -6.05
N GLY A 101 11.12 6.36 -6.75
CA GLY A 101 11.72 5.75 -7.94
C GLY A 101 12.41 4.43 -7.65
N LEU A 102 13.18 4.36 -6.56
CA LEU A 102 13.85 3.14 -6.12
C LEU A 102 12.84 2.04 -5.77
N TYR A 103 11.76 2.38 -5.04
CA TYR A 103 10.76 1.42 -4.61
C TYR A 103 9.87 0.94 -5.76
N LEU A 104 9.59 1.80 -6.75
CA LEU A 104 8.78 1.43 -7.91
C LEU A 104 9.56 0.61 -8.94
N PHE A 105 10.77 1.03 -9.29
CA PHE A 105 11.50 0.48 -10.44
C PHE A 105 12.87 -0.10 -10.09
N GLY A 106 13.39 0.10 -8.87
CA GLY A 106 14.75 -0.29 -8.52
C GLY A 106 15.00 -1.80 -8.55
N ASN A 107 16.15 -2.20 -9.09
CA ASN A 107 16.63 -3.59 -9.11
C ASN A 107 17.09 -4.09 -7.73
N LYS A 108 17.29 -3.20 -6.76
CA LYS A 108 17.75 -3.54 -5.40
C LYS A 108 16.69 -4.17 -4.50
N LYS A 109 15.45 -4.32 -5.00
CA LYS A 109 14.36 -5.00 -4.29
C LYS A 109 14.18 -4.48 -2.86
N PRO A 110 13.83 -3.19 -2.69
CA PRO A 110 13.84 -2.53 -1.39
C PRO A 110 12.73 -2.99 -0.45
N LEU A 111 11.66 -3.60 -0.99
CA LEU A 111 10.52 -4.07 -0.23
C LEU A 111 10.64 -5.55 0.15
N THR A 112 10.15 -5.85 1.34
CA THR A 112 9.87 -7.21 1.80
C THR A 112 8.39 -7.29 2.16
N ILE A 113 7.71 -8.32 1.69
CA ILE A 113 6.35 -8.69 2.10
C ILE A 113 6.38 -10.04 2.80
N LYS A 114 5.44 -10.27 3.71
CA LYS A 114 5.26 -11.53 4.42
C LYS A 114 3.92 -12.14 4.04
N GLU A 115 3.95 -13.41 3.72
CA GLU A 115 2.80 -14.19 3.27
C GLU A 115 2.67 -15.41 4.16
N ALA A 116 1.44 -15.72 4.59
CA ALA A 116 1.18 -16.87 5.43
C ALA A 116 -0.19 -17.49 5.11
N ASN A 117 -0.24 -18.82 5.12
CA ASN A 117 -1.47 -19.59 5.02
C ASN A 117 -1.69 -20.38 6.30
N TYR A 118 -2.84 -20.20 6.92
CA TYR A 118 -3.24 -20.86 8.16
C TYR A 118 -4.44 -21.78 7.89
N PRO A 119 -4.33 -23.08 8.19
CA PRO A 119 -5.42 -24.03 7.96
C PRO A 119 -6.63 -23.81 8.91
N THR A 120 -6.44 -23.03 9.97
CA THR A 120 -7.45 -22.67 10.96
C THR A 120 -7.66 -21.16 11.01
N ASP A 121 -8.55 -20.66 11.86
CA ASP A 121 -8.76 -19.22 12.06
C ASP A 121 -7.89 -18.63 13.18
N ASP A 122 -7.02 -19.42 13.78
CA ASP A 122 -5.98 -18.98 14.69
C ASP A 122 -4.58 -19.17 14.06
N ARG A 123 -3.54 -18.71 14.75
CA ARG A 123 -2.16 -18.76 14.30
C ARG A 123 -1.35 -19.89 14.92
N SER A 124 -1.99 -20.81 15.65
CA SER A 124 -1.30 -21.92 16.32
C SER A 124 -0.74 -22.94 15.33
N GLU A 125 -1.39 -23.07 14.18
CA GLU A 125 -0.97 -23.96 13.09
C GLU A 125 -0.82 -23.14 11.81
N PHE A 126 0.27 -23.34 11.08
CA PHE A 126 0.52 -22.71 9.78
C PHE A 126 0.84 -23.77 8.72
N GLY A 127 0.32 -23.56 7.52
CA GLY A 127 0.63 -24.40 6.36
C GLY A 127 1.88 -23.92 5.64
N GLU A 128 1.96 -22.62 5.38
CA GLU A 128 3.07 -21.99 4.70
C GLU A 128 3.35 -20.60 5.31
N ILE A 129 4.62 -20.27 5.44
CA ILE A 129 5.08 -18.91 5.73
C ILE A 129 6.19 -18.58 4.73
N LYS A 130 6.05 -17.44 4.04
CA LYS A 130 6.98 -17.03 2.99
C LYS A 130 7.32 -15.55 3.13
N GLU A 131 8.55 -15.20 2.79
CA GLU A 131 8.98 -13.82 2.56
C GLU A 131 9.30 -13.65 1.09
N PHE A 132 8.79 -12.57 0.50
CA PHE A 132 9.13 -12.17 -0.87
C PHE A 132 9.76 -10.79 -0.86
N ARG A 133 10.80 -10.60 -1.69
CA ARG A 133 11.48 -9.31 -1.87
C ARG A 133 11.37 -8.84 -3.30
N GLY A 134 10.99 -7.58 -3.47
CA GLY A 134 10.80 -6.99 -4.78
C GLY A 134 10.74 -5.47 -4.75
N ASN A 135 10.47 -4.90 -5.90
CA ASN A 135 9.93 -3.55 -6.01
C ASN A 135 8.41 -3.57 -5.79
N VAL A 136 7.76 -2.41 -5.80
CA VAL A 136 6.31 -2.31 -5.56
C VAL A 136 5.50 -3.17 -6.54
N PHE A 137 5.84 -3.16 -7.82
CA PHE A 137 5.08 -3.90 -8.84
C PHE A 137 5.24 -5.43 -8.70
N GLU A 138 6.47 -5.88 -8.40
CA GLU A 138 6.74 -7.30 -8.13
C GLU A 138 5.99 -7.76 -6.88
N CYS A 139 6.05 -6.98 -5.79
CA CYS A 139 5.35 -7.31 -4.54
C CYS A 139 3.82 -7.27 -4.70
N LEU A 140 3.27 -6.33 -5.47
CA LEU A 140 1.83 -6.30 -5.82
C LEU A 140 1.41 -7.55 -6.57
N SER A 141 2.17 -7.95 -7.58
CA SER A 141 1.88 -9.13 -8.38
C SER A 141 1.95 -10.41 -7.55
N GLU A 142 2.99 -10.54 -6.71
CA GLU A 142 3.16 -11.69 -5.83
C GLU A 142 2.02 -11.80 -4.82
N ALA A 143 1.71 -10.71 -4.11
CA ALA A 143 0.65 -10.70 -3.10
C ALA A 143 -0.73 -11.08 -3.68
N VAL A 144 -1.08 -10.54 -4.86
CA VAL A 144 -2.33 -10.91 -5.54
C VAL A 144 -2.32 -12.38 -5.93
N SER A 145 -1.22 -12.87 -6.52
CA SER A 145 -1.07 -14.26 -6.94
C SER A 145 -1.11 -15.22 -5.74
N TYR A 146 -0.42 -14.86 -4.64
CA TYR A 146 -0.43 -15.64 -3.42
C TYR A 146 -1.84 -15.79 -2.85
N ILE A 147 -2.58 -14.69 -2.72
CA ILE A 147 -3.98 -14.74 -2.24
C ILE A 147 -4.83 -15.60 -3.19
N GLN A 148 -4.75 -15.39 -4.50
CA GLN A 148 -5.52 -16.15 -5.49
C GLN A 148 -5.28 -17.65 -5.42
N ASN A 149 -4.05 -18.08 -5.15
CA ASN A 149 -3.66 -19.49 -5.10
C ASN A 149 -4.10 -20.18 -3.79
N HIS A 150 -4.45 -19.41 -2.74
CA HIS A 150 -4.77 -19.97 -1.42
C HIS A 150 -6.22 -19.74 -0.98
N ILE A 151 -7.00 -18.89 -1.70
CA ILE A 151 -8.43 -18.74 -1.41
C ILE A 151 -9.21 -19.91 -2.03
N SER A 152 -10.40 -20.16 -1.48
CA SER A 152 -11.31 -21.17 -2.00
C SER A 152 -12.02 -20.73 -3.27
N TYR A 153 -12.35 -21.71 -4.11
CA TYR A 153 -13.14 -21.55 -5.32
C TYR A 153 -14.40 -22.41 -5.27
N ARG A 154 -15.53 -21.83 -5.59
CA ARG A 154 -16.78 -22.55 -5.77
C ARG A 154 -16.86 -23.07 -7.19
N ALA A 155 -17.04 -24.37 -7.35
CA ALA A 155 -17.25 -24.97 -8.65
C ALA A 155 -18.76 -25.17 -8.91
N ARG A 156 -19.22 -24.76 -10.09
CA ARG A 156 -20.58 -25.00 -10.58
C ARG A 156 -20.53 -25.66 -11.93
N ILE A 157 -21.39 -26.63 -12.18
CA ILE A 157 -21.56 -27.23 -13.50
C ILE A 157 -22.67 -26.46 -14.23
N VAL A 158 -22.32 -25.85 -15.37
CA VAL A 158 -23.22 -25.15 -16.25
C VAL A 158 -23.23 -25.87 -17.59
N GLY A 159 -24.28 -26.63 -17.87
CA GLY A 159 -24.31 -27.54 -19.02
C GLY A 159 -23.26 -28.65 -18.88
N VAL A 160 -22.28 -28.66 -19.78
CA VAL A 160 -21.17 -29.64 -19.78
C VAL A 160 -19.84 -29.01 -19.27
N GLN A 161 -19.85 -27.74 -18.91
CA GLN A 161 -18.65 -27.02 -18.47
C GLN A 161 -18.66 -26.81 -16.96
N ARG A 162 -17.47 -26.95 -16.34
CA ARG A 162 -17.22 -26.57 -14.97
C ARG A 162 -16.76 -25.11 -14.93
N GLU A 163 -17.54 -24.28 -14.26
CA GLU A 163 -17.17 -22.89 -13.95
C GLU A 163 -16.68 -22.79 -12.52
N GLU A 164 -15.53 -22.15 -12.33
CA GLU A 164 -14.96 -21.87 -11.02
C GLU A 164 -15.05 -20.37 -10.72
N THR A 165 -15.59 -20.04 -9.57
CA THR A 165 -15.72 -18.67 -9.09
C THR A 165 -15.00 -18.56 -7.76
N PRO A 166 -14.05 -17.61 -7.60
CA PRO A 166 -13.38 -17.40 -6.32
C PRO A 166 -14.39 -16.92 -5.27
N GLU A 167 -14.23 -17.37 -4.03
CA GLU A 167 -15.11 -16.94 -2.92
C GLU A 167 -15.00 -15.45 -2.64
N ILE A 168 -13.79 -14.87 -2.80
CA ILE A 168 -13.56 -13.44 -2.73
C ILE A 168 -13.32 -12.90 -4.14
N PRO A 169 -14.06 -11.88 -4.60
CA PRO A 169 -13.87 -11.30 -5.92
C PRO A 169 -12.44 -10.82 -6.16
N ILE A 170 -11.80 -11.29 -7.23
CA ILE A 170 -10.39 -10.95 -7.54
C ILE A 170 -10.18 -9.43 -7.68
N ARG A 171 -11.18 -8.70 -8.21
CA ARG A 171 -11.10 -7.24 -8.28
C ARG A 171 -11.05 -6.59 -6.89
N ALA A 172 -11.79 -7.13 -5.90
CA ALA A 172 -11.73 -6.64 -4.52
C ALA A 172 -10.34 -6.91 -3.92
N ILE A 173 -9.78 -8.11 -4.11
CA ILE A 173 -8.42 -8.45 -3.67
C ILE A 173 -7.41 -7.45 -4.28
N ARG A 174 -7.44 -7.21 -5.58
CA ARG A 174 -6.54 -6.27 -6.25
C ARG A 174 -6.65 -4.86 -5.68
N GLU A 175 -7.88 -4.34 -5.48
CA GLU A 175 -8.09 -3.02 -4.90
C GLU A 175 -7.51 -2.92 -3.48
N ILE A 176 -7.73 -3.93 -2.63
CA ILE A 176 -7.24 -3.97 -1.25
C ILE A 176 -5.70 -4.03 -1.24
N VAL A 177 -5.11 -4.90 -2.06
CA VAL A 177 -3.65 -5.05 -2.15
C VAL A 177 -3.02 -3.75 -2.67
N VAL A 178 -3.51 -3.17 -3.75
CA VAL A 178 -2.99 -1.89 -4.28
C VAL A 178 -3.10 -0.77 -3.25
N ASN A 179 -4.23 -0.67 -2.56
CA ASN A 179 -4.42 0.32 -1.50
C ASN A 179 -3.44 0.13 -0.35
N SER A 180 -3.09 -1.11 0.01
CA SER A 180 -2.11 -1.38 1.06
C SER A 180 -0.74 -0.78 0.72
N PHE A 181 -0.29 -0.83 -0.53
CA PHE A 181 0.95 -0.19 -0.98
C PHE A 181 0.82 1.32 -1.14
N ALA A 182 -0.30 1.81 -1.67
CA ALA A 182 -0.52 3.25 -1.86
C ALA A 182 -0.56 4.03 -0.54
N HIS A 183 -1.04 3.40 0.55
CA HIS A 183 -1.24 4.03 1.85
C HIS A 183 -0.25 3.59 2.95
N CYS A 184 0.73 2.76 2.62
CA CYS A 184 1.78 2.29 3.53
C CYS A 184 2.64 3.44 4.07
N SER A 185 3.13 3.31 5.30
CA SER A 185 4.21 4.14 5.85
C SER A 185 5.56 3.47 5.59
N TYR A 186 6.17 3.76 4.46
CA TYR A 186 7.46 3.19 4.07
C TYR A 186 8.63 3.67 4.93
N ALA A 187 8.49 4.78 5.64
CA ALA A 187 9.52 5.30 6.54
C ALA A 187 9.70 4.45 7.82
N LYS A 188 8.72 3.59 8.16
CA LYS A 188 8.75 2.77 9.36
C LYS A 188 9.57 1.51 9.13
N LYS A 189 10.84 1.50 9.60
CA LYS A 189 11.74 0.36 9.45
C LYS A 189 11.29 -0.83 10.30
N GLY A 190 11.41 -2.04 9.74
CA GLY A 190 11.11 -3.28 10.46
C GLY A 190 9.64 -3.67 10.50
N ASP A 191 8.76 -2.86 9.91
CA ASP A 191 7.36 -3.16 9.72
C ASP A 191 7.12 -3.53 8.25
N PHE A 192 6.35 -4.60 7.99
CA PHE A 192 6.22 -5.19 6.66
C PHE A 192 4.75 -5.36 6.30
N HIS A 193 4.44 -5.27 5.01
CA HIS A 193 3.15 -5.74 4.52
C HIS A 193 2.99 -7.23 4.85
N GLN A 194 1.81 -7.61 5.29
CA GLN A 194 1.48 -8.99 5.61
C GLN A 194 0.18 -9.39 4.90
N PHE A 195 0.23 -10.55 4.26
CA PHE A 195 -0.90 -11.15 3.56
C PHE A 195 -1.14 -12.52 4.19
N ALA A 196 -2.19 -12.64 4.99
CA ALA A 196 -2.49 -13.85 5.74
C ALA A 196 -3.85 -14.42 5.32
N ILE A 197 -3.82 -15.68 4.89
CA ILE A 197 -5.00 -16.44 4.52
C ILE A 197 -5.33 -17.39 5.67
N PHE A 198 -6.50 -17.25 6.24
CA PHE A 198 -7.06 -18.12 7.25
C PHE A 198 -8.17 -18.97 6.64
N LYS A 199 -8.64 -19.95 7.39
CA LYS A 199 -9.73 -20.83 6.93
C LYS A 199 -10.99 -20.05 6.50
N SER A 200 -11.36 -18.99 7.23
CA SER A 200 -12.58 -18.21 6.98
C SER A 200 -12.33 -16.76 6.57
N SER A 201 -11.07 -16.30 6.51
CA SER A 201 -10.77 -14.90 6.22
C SER A 201 -9.43 -14.70 5.52
N VAL A 202 -9.34 -13.61 4.75
CA VAL A 202 -8.08 -13.06 4.23
C VAL A 202 -7.81 -11.76 4.94
N ARG A 203 -6.60 -11.58 5.47
CA ARG A 203 -6.17 -10.36 6.17
C ARG A 203 -5.01 -9.73 5.42
N VAL A 204 -5.14 -8.45 5.16
CA VAL A 204 -4.11 -7.62 4.53
C VAL A 204 -3.72 -6.53 5.53
N TYR A 205 -2.45 -6.52 5.90
CA TYR A 205 -1.87 -5.51 6.77
C TYR A 205 -0.86 -4.66 6.00
N ASN A 206 -0.90 -3.38 6.22
CA ASN A 206 0.12 -2.45 5.75
C ASN A 206 0.61 -1.55 6.90
N PRO A 207 1.92 -1.27 6.96
CA PRO A 207 2.51 -0.43 7.99
C PRO A 207 1.93 0.98 8.03
N GLY A 208 1.74 1.49 9.24
CA GLY A 208 1.37 2.87 9.53
C GLY A 208 -0.11 3.10 9.78
N PRO A 209 -0.44 4.07 10.64
CA PRO A 209 -1.80 4.36 11.02
C PRO A 209 -2.58 5.00 9.87
N ILE A 210 -3.90 4.98 9.97
CA ILE A 210 -4.77 5.77 9.09
C ILE A 210 -4.48 7.26 9.29
N ILE A 211 -4.30 7.99 8.20
CA ILE A 211 -4.15 9.44 8.22
C ILE A 211 -5.50 10.05 8.61
N LYS A 212 -5.60 10.69 9.73
CA LYS A 212 -6.77 11.16 10.46
C LYS A 212 -7.38 10.07 11.35
N ASN A 213 -7.69 10.46 12.55
CA ASN A 213 -8.40 9.67 13.55
C ASN A 213 -9.87 9.50 13.15
N THR A 214 -10.11 8.83 12.02
CA THR A 214 -11.42 8.65 11.41
C THR A 214 -11.74 7.16 11.46
N ASP A 215 -12.99 6.84 11.74
CA ASP A 215 -13.50 5.48 11.65
C ASP A 215 -13.16 4.88 10.26
N PRO A 216 -12.39 3.79 10.21
CA PRO A 216 -11.97 3.15 8.96
C PRO A 216 -13.14 2.79 8.04
N MET A 217 -14.28 2.39 8.60
CA MET A 217 -15.46 2.01 7.83
C MET A 217 -16.11 3.19 7.09
N LYS A 218 -15.86 4.44 7.50
CA LYS A 218 -16.32 5.62 6.76
C LYS A 218 -15.62 5.80 5.41
N PHE A 219 -14.40 5.29 5.28
CA PHE A 219 -13.72 5.24 3.98
C PHE A 219 -14.37 4.18 3.07
N ALA A 220 -14.70 3.01 3.62
CA ALA A 220 -15.37 1.94 2.90
C ALA A 220 -16.78 2.33 2.42
N SER A 221 -17.47 3.22 3.14
CA SER A 221 -18.81 3.71 2.78
C SER A 221 -18.79 4.95 1.86
N GLY A 222 -17.61 5.42 1.43
CA GLY A 222 -17.48 6.60 0.59
C GLY A 222 -17.83 7.94 1.26
N LEU A 223 -18.10 7.93 2.58
CA LEU A 223 -18.49 9.15 3.33
C LEU A 223 -17.32 10.09 3.59
N VAL A 224 -16.10 9.60 3.47
CA VAL A 224 -14.87 10.40 3.70
C VAL A 224 -13.89 10.14 2.57
N GLY A 225 -13.41 11.22 1.95
CA GLY A 225 -12.38 11.13 0.91
C GLY A 225 -11.05 10.61 1.47
N SER A 226 -10.41 9.70 0.74
CA SER A 226 -9.09 9.16 1.08
C SER A 226 -8.03 10.26 0.95
N LYS A 227 -7.17 10.41 1.97
CA LYS A 227 -5.92 11.16 1.84
C LYS A 227 -4.82 10.21 1.35
N ILE A 228 -4.10 10.63 0.33
CA ILE A 228 -2.99 9.87 -0.23
C ILE A 228 -1.75 10.15 0.62
N ARG A 229 -1.09 9.10 1.14
CA ARG A 229 0.16 9.22 1.88
C ARG A 229 1.35 9.33 0.95
N ASN A 230 1.40 8.48 -0.06
CA ASN A 230 2.51 8.35 -1.00
C ASN A 230 2.06 8.85 -2.37
N ILE A 231 2.23 10.15 -2.62
CA ILE A 231 1.72 10.83 -3.82
C ILE A 231 2.42 10.34 -5.08
N LEU A 232 3.74 10.22 -5.06
CA LEU A 232 4.54 9.78 -6.21
C LEU A 232 4.28 8.32 -6.55
N ILE A 233 4.25 7.44 -5.54
CA ILE A 233 3.93 6.01 -5.72
C ILE A 233 2.51 5.87 -6.25
N SER A 234 1.52 6.50 -5.62
CA SER A 234 0.11 6.40 -6.03
C SER A 234 -0.13 6.97 -7.42
N SER A 235 0.47 8.12 -7.76
CA SER A 235 0.38 8.73 -9.09
C SER A 235 0.99 7.82 -10.16
N THR A 236 2.11 7.17 -9.86
CA THR A 236 2.74 6.23 -10.79
C THR A 236 1.90 4.97 -10.95
N LEU A 237 1.39 4.38 -9.86
CA LEU A 237 0.46 3.23 -9.91
C LEU A 237 -0.80 3.56 -10.72
N PHE A 238 -1.34 4.78 -10.59
CA PHE A 238 -2.45 5.25 -11.42
C PHE A 238 -2.06 5.30 -12.89
N LYS A 239 -0.95 5.94 -13.24
CA LYS A 239 -0.46 6.02 -14.63
C LYS A 239 -0.24 4.63 -15.22
N CYS A 240 0.40 3.72 -14.49
CA CYS A 240 0.64 2.33 -14.93
C CYS A 240 -0.62 1.44 -14.91
N GLY A 241 -1.79 1.97 -14.56
CA GLY A 241 -3.07 1.26 -14.66
C GLY A 241 -3.40 0.32 -13.50
N TYR A 242 -2.67 0.40 -12.39
CA TYR A 242 -2.98 -0.37 -11.17
C TYR A 242 -4.11 0.25 -10.35
N ILE A 243 -4.24 1.57 -10.37
CA ILE A 243 -5.33 2.34 -9.76
C ILE A 243 -6.23 2.88 -10.88
N ASP A 244 -7.54 2.62 -10.80
CA ASP A 244 -8.50 3.07 -11.83
C ASP A 244 -8.95 4.52 -11.63
N ALA A 245 -9.21 4.91 -10.37
CA ALA A 245 -9.61 6.26 -10.00
C ALA A 245 -9.20 6.56 -8.55
N PHE A 246 -8.87 7.82 -8.29
CA PHE A 246 -8.51 8.24 -6.93
C PHE A 246 -9.74 8.30 -6.02
N GLY A 247 -9.60 7.75 -4.79
CA GLY A 247 -10.57 7.89 -3.71
C GLY A 247 -11.77 6.92 -3.72
N THR A 248 -11.89 6.04 -4.72
CA THR A 248 -13.03 5.10 -4.83
C THR A 248 -12.64 3.63 -4.59
N GLY A 249 -11.38 3.33 -4.33
CA GLY A 249 -10.89 1.94 -4.21
C GLY A 249 -11.52 1.18 -3.05
N PHE A 250 -11.63 1.81 -1.88
CA PHE A 250 -12.25 1.20 -0.70
C PHE A 250 -13.74 0.93 -0.89
N ASP A 251 -14.49 1.93 -1.38
CA ASP A 251 -15.92 1.81 -1.68
C ASP A 251 -16.18 0.71 -2.70
N ARG A 252 -15.35 0.63 -3.75
CA ARG A 252 -15.44 -0.42 -4.76
C ARG A 252 -15.16 -1.80 -4.18
N ALA A 253 -14.10 -1.96 -3.38
CA ALA A 253 -13.77 -3.23 -2.74
C ALA A 253 -14.90 -3.67 -1.80
N PHE A 254 -15.43 -2.76 -1.00
CA PHE A 254 -16.57 -2.99 -0.12
C PHE A 254 -17.81 -3.45 -0.90
N THR A 255 -18.17 -2.74 -1.97
CA THR A 255 -19.33 -3.08 -2.81
C THR A 255 -19.17 -4.45 -3.48
N LEU A 256 -17.97 -4.76 -4.00
CA LEU A 256 -17.69 -6.05 -4.62
C LEU A 256 -17.80 -7.21 -3.62
N CYS A 257 -17.28 -7.03 -2.40
CA CYS A 257 -17.39 -8.01 -1.33
C CYS A 257 -18.86 -8.20 -0.90
N ALA A 258 -19.59 -7.13 -0.67
CA ALA A 258 -21.00 -7.18 -0.30
C ALA A 258 -21.86 -7.92 -1.33
N ASN A 259 -21.65 -7.65 -2.63
CA ASN A 259 -22.35 -8.32 -3.73
C ASN A 259 -22.02 -9.83 -3.82
N ALA A 260 -20.85 -10.23 -3.35
CA ALA A 260 -20.43 -11.63 -3.29
C ALA A 260 -20.82 -12.34 -1.97
N GLY A 261 -21.45 -11.62 -1.03
CA GLY A 261 -21.78 -12.14 0.30
C GLY A 261 -20.55 -12.31 1.21
N VAL A 262 -19.47 -11.57 0.94
CA VAL A 262 -18.24 -11.56 1.72
C VAL A 262 -18.28 -10.38 2.67
N GLU A 263 -18.07 -10.65 3.96
CA GLU A 263 -17.94 -9.60 4.96
C GLU A 263 -16.60 -8.84 4.76
N TYR A 264 -16.65 -7.52 4.79
CA TYR A 264 -15.50 -6.66 4.69
C TYR A 264 -15.34 -5.83 5.95
N GLN A 265 -14.15 -5.88 6.55
CA GLN A 265 -13.79 -5.08 7.71
C GLN A 265 -12.49 -4.32 7.43
N TYR A 266 -12.44 -3.05 7.89
CA TYR A 266 -11.25 -2.24 7.85
C TYR A 266 -10.98 -1.69 9.26
N ARG A 267 -9.79 -1.94 9.80
CA ARG A 267 -9.40 -1.61 11.17
C ARG A 267 -8.14 -0.77 11.18
N ASN A 268 -7.92 -0.05 12.26
CA ASN A 268 -6.71 0.71 12.53
C ASN A 268 -6.13 0.22 13.87
N ASP A 269 -5.71 -1.01 13.88
CA ASP A 269 -5.12 -1.71 15.02
C ASP A 269 -3.89 -2.50 14.55
N ASP A 270 -3.03 -2.87 15.49
CA ASP A 270 -1.91 -3.77 15.20
C ASP A 270 -2.43 -5.15 14.83
N PHE A 271 -1.69 -5.83 13.95
CA PHE A 271 -2.08 -7.12 13.31
C PHE A 271 -2.08 -8.31 14.27
#